data_62e8c093a95281f91e043293741a5b12
#
_entry.id   62e8c093a95281f91e043293741a5b12
#
_cell.length_a   1.000
_cell.length_b   1.000
_cell.length_c   1.000
_cell.angle_alpha   90.00
_cell.angle_beta   90.00
_cell.angle_gamma   90.00
#
_symmetry.space_group_name_H-M   'P 1'
#
loop_
_entity.id
_entity.type
_entity.pdbx_description
1 polymer ?
#
loop_
_entity_poly.entity_id
_entity_poly.type
_entity_poly.pdbx_seq_one_letter_code
_entity_poly.pdbx_strand_id
1 'polypeptide(L)'
;MIRIRDISLPPDGDMARLVQAAARQLRISPNEIKQLDLKRRSVDARKKNDVRIIYTVDVAVKGREDKILKMAHCARASLAQDPVYHVPQPRSIPAQRPVIVGFGPAGMFAALVLSMAGLRPLVLERGQDAKARHAAVLEFWKTGTLD
;
A
#
# COMPACT_ATOMS: atom_id res chain seq x y z
N MET A 1 -1.00 -9.45 -15.81
CA MET A 1 -1.67 -8.13 -15.81
C MET A 1 -0.69 -7.03 -16.19
N ILE A 2 -1.17 -5.93 -16.71
CA ILE A 2 -0.38 -4.75 -17.03
C ILE A 2 -0.58 -3.72 -15.92
N ARG A 3 0.49 -3.26 -15.28
CA ARG A 3 0.46 -2.15 -14.31
C ARG A 3 0.62 -0.84 -15.04
N ILE A 4 -0.33 0.09 -14.80
CA ILE A 4 -0.30 1.45 -15.32
C ILE A 4 -0.20 2.40 -14.13
N ARG A 5 0.83 3.27 -14.16
CA ARG A 5 1.10 4.24 -13.09
C ARG A 5 0.68 5.65 -13.54
N ASP A 6 0.45 6.50 -12.55
CA ASP A 6 0.23 7.94 -12.71
C ASP A 6 -0.94 8.30 -13.63
N ILE A 7 -2.04 7.54 -13.56
CA ILE A 7 -3.29 7.94 -14.20
C ILE A 7 -3.88 9.06 -13.35
N SER A 8 -3.98 10.24 -13.95
CA SER A 8 -4.48 11.45 -13.29
C SER A 8 -5.94 11.71 -13.68
N LEU A 9 -6.82 11.77 -12.69
CA LEU A 9 -8.24 12.12 -12.86
C LEU A 9 -8.63 13.27 -11.92
N PRO A 10 -9.70 14.01 -12.24
CA PRO A 10 -10.29 14.96 -11.30
C PRO A 10 -10.87 14.22 -10.07
N PRO A 11 -11.12 14.92 -8.95
CA PRO A 11 -11.59 14.29 -7.70
C PRO A 11 -12.95 13.57 -7.82
N ASP A 12 -13.79 14.01 -8.72
CA ASP A 12 -15.11 13.45 -9.07
C ASP A 12 -15.03 12.31 -10.12
N GLY A 13 -13.81 11.90 -10.48
CA GLY A 13 -13.60 10.82 -11.45
C GLY A 13 -14.09 9.47 -10.94
N ASP A 14 -15.00 8.85 -11.66
CA ASP A 14 -15.54 7.53 -11.37
C ASP A 14 -14.67 6.38 -11.95
N MET A 15 -15.07 5.15 -11.63
CA MET A 15 -14.39 3.96 -12.12
C MET A 15 -14.46 3.83 -13.66
N ALA A 16 -15.53 4.27 -14.29
CA ALA A 16 -15.68 4.22 -15.74
C ALA A 16 -14.65 5.13 -16.44
N ARG A 17 -14.42 6.33 -15.91
CA ARG A 17 -13.37 7.24 -16.38
C ARG A 17 -11.98 6.66 -16.19
N LEU A 18 -11.75 5.91 -15.08
CA LEU A 18 -10.47 5.25 -14.82
C LEU A 18 -10.19 4.15 -15.83
N VAL A 19 -11.19 3.32 -16.17
CA VAL A 19 -11.10 2.30 -17.23
C VAL A 19 -10.80 2.95 -18.58
N GLN A 20 -11.50 4.02 -18.93
CA GLN A 20 -11.25 4.74 -20.19
C GLN A 20 -9.85 5.34 -20.25
N ALA A 21 -9.36 5.90 -19.14
CA ALA A 21 -8.02 6.48 -19.08
C ALA A 21 -6.93 5.39 -19.20
N ALA A 22 -7.13 4.24 -18.56
CA ALA A 22 -6.25 3.09 -18.69
C ALA A 22 -6.21 2.54 -20.12
N ALA A 23 -7.38 2.38 -20.75
CA ALA A 23 -7.50 1.94 -22.14
C ALA A 23 -6.78 2.88 -23.12
N ARG A 24 -6.94 4.20 -22.92
CA ARG A 24 -6.23 5.22 -23.72
C ARG A 24 -4.71 5.10 -23.60
N GLN A 25 -4.18 4.88 -22.39
CA GLN A 25 -2.73 4.73 -22.21
C GLN A 25 -2.19 3.46 -22.87
N LEU A 26 -2.99 2.40 -22.92
CA LEU A 26 -2.63 1.16 -23.60
C LEU A 26 -2.97 1.17 -25.12
N ARG A 27 -3.63 2.21 -25.62
CA ARG A 27 -4.11 2.32 -27.02
C ARG A 27 -5.00 1.16 -27.44
N ILE A 28 -5.88 0.75 -26.54
CA ILE A 28 -6.88 -0.31 -26.77
C ILE A 28 -8.29 0.21 -26.53
N SER A 29 -9.31 -0.56 -26.94
CA SER A 29 -10.69 -0.28 -26.59
C SER A 29 -10.94 -0.55 -25.11
N PRO A 30 -11.76 0.25 -24.38
CA PRO A 30 -12.16 -0.07 -23.00
C PRO A 30 -12.76 -1.48 -22.84
N ASN A 31 -13.45 -1.99 -23.85
CA ASN A 31 -14.04 -3.34 -23.87
C ASN A 31 -12.98 -4.47 -23.91
N GLU A 32 -11.73 -4.16 -24.19
CA GLU A 32 -10.63 -5.10 -24.15
C GLU A 32 -10.04 -5.27 -22.73
N ILE A 33 -10.40 -4.37 -21.80
CA ILE A 33 -10.08 -4.54 -20.37
C ILE A 33 -11.09 -5.51 -19.76
N LYS A 34 -10.59 -6.64 -19.26
CA LYS A 34 -11.40 -7.67 -18.57
C LYS A 34 -11.61 -7.35 -17.09
N GLN A 35 -10.56 -6.81 -16.46
CA GLN A 35 -10.52 -6.52 -15.03
C GLN A 35 -9.57 -5.35 -14.79
N LEU A 36 -9.90 -4.51 -13.83
CA LEU A 36 -9.07 -3.41 -13.37
C LEU A 36 -9.01 -3.45 -11.85
N ASP A 37 -7.80 -3.63 -11.31
CA ASP A 37 -7.53 -3.67 -9.87
C ASP A 37 -6.84 -2.38 -9.45
N LEU A 38 -7.42 -1.70 -8.48
CA LEU A 38 -6.83 -0.50 -7.90
C LEU A 38 -5.68 -0.89 -6.95
N LYS A 39 -4.45 -0.50 -7.30
CA LYS A 39 -3.25 -0.76 -6.47
C LYS A 39 -2.88 0.43 -5.59
N ARG A 40 -3.06 1.65 -6.09
CA ARG A 40 -2.76 2.86 -5.35
C ARG A 40 -3.68 4.01 -5.77
N ARG A 41 -4.08 4.79 -4.78
CA ARG A 41 -4.79 6.06 -4.95
C ARG A 41 -4.09 7.11 -4.07
N SER A 42 -3.74 8.25 -4.65
CA SER A 42 -3.14 9.36 -3.91
C SER A 42 -3.68 10.69 -4.41
N VAL A 43 -3.64 11.71 -3.57
CA VAL A 43 -4.08 13.07 -3.90
C VAL A 43 -2.86 13.88 -4.32
N ASP A 44 -2.95 14.54 -5.46
CA ASP A 44 -2.03 15.59 -5.89
C ASP A 44 -2.71 16.95 -5.73
N ALA A 45 -2.35 17.68 -4.67
CA ALA A 45 -2.86 19.00 -4.35
C ALA A 45 -1.77 20.10 -4.47
N ARG A 46 -0.69 19.85 -5.20
CA ARG A 46 0.37 20.84 -5.42
C ARG A 46 -0.15 22.11 -6.08
N LYS A 47 -1.18 22.00 -6.88
CA LYS A 47 -1.90 23.14 -7.47
C LYS A 47 -3.25 23.25 -6.78
N LYS A 48 -3.47 24.29 -5.97
CA LYS A 48 -4.71 24.50 -5.19
C LYS A 48 -5.97 24.51 -6.06
N ASN A 49 -5.89 25.04 -7.27
CA ASN A 49 -7.03 25.16 -8.19
C ASN A 49 -7.17 23.97 -9.17
N ASP A 50 -6.29 22.98 -9.09
CA ASP A 50 -6.33 21.76 -9.93
C ASP A 50 -5.89 20.56 -9.09
N VAL A 51 -6.70 20.22 -8.12
CA VAL A 51 -6.50 19.00 -7.31
C VAL A 51 -6.80 17.79 -8.19
N ARG A 52 -5.90 16.82 -8.16
CA ARG A 52 -6.00 15.59 -8.97
C ARG A 52 -5.89 14.35 -8.09
N ILE A 53 -6.56 13.29 -8.49
CA ILE A 53 -6.36 11.97 -7.92
C ILE A 53 -5.47 11.18 -8.88
N ILE A 54 -4.38 10.66 -8.34
CA ILE A 54 -3.40 9.86 -9.09
C ILE A 54 -3.61 8.39 -8.74
N TYR A 55 -3.79 7.59 -9.78
CA TYR A 55 -4.06 6.17 -9.66
C TYR A 55 -2.92 5.33 -10.21
N THR A 56 -2.66 4.20 -9.56
CA THR A 56 -1.93 3.06 -10.12
C THR A 56 -2.88 1.88 -10.16
N VAL A 57 -3.00 1.27 -11.31
CA VAL A 57 -3.93 0.16 -11.55
C VAL A 57 -3.22 -1.02 -12.21
N ASP A 58 -3.69 -2.22 -11.94
CA ASP A 58 -3.34 -3.42 -12.69
C ASP A 58 -4.53 -3.82 -13.56
N VAL A 59 -4.30 -3.99 -14.84
CA VAL A 59 -5.35 -4.35 -15.79
C VAL A 59 -5.08 -5.70 -16.42
N ALA A 60 -6.11 -6.56 -16.43
CA ALA A 60 -6.15 -7.75 -17.25
C ALA A 60 -6.80 -7.40 -18.59
N VAL A 61 -6.17 -7.76 -19.69
CA VAL A 61 -6.62 -7.43 -21.04
C VAL A 61 -7.00 -8.66 -21.83
N LYS A 62 -7.79 -8.48 -22.90
CA LYS A 62 -8.01 -9.49 -23.92
C LYS A 62 -6.79 -9.53 -24.84
N GLY A 63 -6.15 -10.71 -24.97
CA GLY A 63 -4.97 -10.86 -25.82
C GLY A 63 -3.65 -10.88 -25.04
N ARG A 64 -2.54 -10.74 -25.79
CA ARG A 64 -1.18 -10.88 -25.26
C ARG A 64 -0.69 -9.55 -24.69
N GLU A 65 -0.44 -9.50 -23.40
CA GLU A 65 -0.01 -8.32 -22.64
C GLU A 65 1.31 -7.73 -23.16
N ASP A 66 2.27 -8.60 -23.54
CA ASP A 66 3.55 -8.20 -24.11
C ASP A 66 3.41 -7.44 -25.43
N LYS A 67 2.49 -7.88 -26.30
CA LYS A 67 2.20 -7.20 -27.57
C LYS A 67 1.55 -5.85 -27.32
N ILE A 68 0.56 -5.78 -26.42
CA ILE A 68 -0.13 -4.52 -26.09
C ILE A 68 0.86 -3.51 -25.50
N LEU A 69 1.74 -3.92 -24.60
CA LEU A 69 2.77 -3.04 -24.04
C LEU A 69 3.71 -2.48 -25.11
N LYS A 70 4.16 -3.33 -26.04
CA LYS A 70 5.02 -2.89 -27.16
C LYS A 70 4.32 -1.88 -28.06
N MET A 71 3.04 -2.10 -28.35
CA MET A 71 2.24 -1.21 -29.21
C MET A 71 1.84 0.10 -28.51
N ALA A 72 1.62 0.05 -27.20
CA ALA A 72 1.23 1.22 -26.43
C ALA A 72 2.32 2.29 -26.36
N HIS A 73 3.60 1.91 -26.40
CA HIS A 73 4.75 2.79 -26.20
C HIS A 73 4.59 3.71 -24.97
N CYS A 74 3.99 3.19 -23.91
CA CYS A 74 3.69 3.95 -22.70
C CYS A 74 4.75 3.66 -21.61
N ALA A 75 5.61 4.63 -21.32
CA ALA A 75 6.64 4.52 -20.29
C ALA A 75 6.07 4.28 -18.88
N ARG A 76 4.79 4.56 -18.65
CA ARG A 76 4.10 4.35 -17.37
C ARG A 76 3.44 2.98 -17.26
N ALA A 77 3.46 2.19 -18.33
CA ALA A 77 2.91 0.84 -18.36
C ALA A 77 4.03 -0.22 -18.35
N SER A 78 3.87 -1.26 -17.54
CA SER A 78 4.80 -2.38 -17.44
C SER A 78 4.04 -3.66 -17.09
N LEU A 79 4.65 -4.83 -17.22
CA LEU A 79 4.09 -6.03 -16.61
C LEU A 79 3.96 -5.83 -15.10
N ALA A 80 2.82 -6.22 -14.55
CA ALA A 80 2.55 -6.12 -13.13
C ALA A 80 3.47 -7.08 -12.36
N GLN A 81 4.25 -6.54 -11.44
CA GLN A 81 5.07 -7.29 -10.51
C GLN A 81 4.86 -6.68 -9.13
N ASP A 82 4.43 -7.48 -8.17
CA ASP A 82 4.39 -7.09 -6.78
C ASP A 82 5.68 -7.57 -6.10
N PRO A 83 6.42 -6.66 -5.45
CA PRO A 83 7.60 -7.07 -4.70
C PRO A 83 7.15 -7.98 -3.56
N VAL A 84 7.72 -9.17 -3.52
CA VAL A 84 7.54 -10.07 -2.38
C VAL A 84 8.57 -9.70 -1.34
N TYR A 85 8.10 -9.29 -0.16
CA TYR A 85 9.00 -9.04 0.96
C TYR A 85 9.46 -10.39 1.54
N HIS A 86 10.76 -10.62 1.50
CA HIS A 86 11.38 -11.76 2.14
C HIS A 86 11.96 -11.34 3.48
N VAL A 87 11.48 -11.97 4.55
CA VAL A 87 12.05 -11.76 5.88
C VAL A 87 13.49 -12.29 5.89
N PRO A 88 14.50 -11.44 6.20
CA PRO A 88 15.87 -11.90 6.30
C PRO A 88 15.99 -12.98 7.36
N GLN A 89 16.58 -14.11 7.01
CA GLN A 89 16.83 -15.18 7.97
C GLN A 89 18.19 -14.96 8.64
N PRO A 90 18.27 -15.09 9.97
CA PRO A 90 19.53 -14.97 10.68
C PRO A 90 20.45 -16.15 10.34
N ARG A 91 21.75 -15.90 10.28
CA ARG A 91 22.75 -16.96 10.04
C ARG A 91 22.78 -18.00 11.16
N SER A 92 22.46 -17.58 12.39
CA SER A 92 22.34 -18.43 13.57
C SER A 92 21.32 -17.81 14.53
N ILE A 93 20.65 -18.66 15.31
CA ILE A 93 19.75 -18.19 16.36
C ILE A 93 20.62 -17.79 17.56
N PRO A 94 20.54 -16.51 18.02
CA PRO A 94 21.33 -16.08 19.17
C PRO A 94 20.86 -16.80 20.46
N ALA A 95 21.79 -17.06 21.36
CA ALA A 95 21.47 -17.65 22.66
C ALA A 95 20.57 -16.76 23.51
N GLN A 96 20.72 -15.45 23.37
CA GLN A 96 19.88 -14.46 24.06
C GLN A 96 18.76 -13.96 23.14
N ARG A 97 17.60 -13.73 23.72
CA ARG A 97 16.45 -13.18 23.00
C ARG A 97 16.71 -11.71 22.63
N PRO A 98 16.38 -11.28 21.40
CA PRO A 98 16.37 -9.86 21.08
C PRO A 98 15.41 -9.10 21.98
N VAL A 99 15.82 -7.93 22.47
CA VAL A 99 14.98 -7.06 23.30
C VAL A 99 14.54 -5.87 22.48
N ILE A 100 13.22 -5.60 22.49
CA ILE A 100 12.60 -4.44 21.86
C ILE A 100 12.08 -3.55 22.97
N VAL A 101 12.52 -2.29 22.99
CA VAL A 101 12.07 -1.31 23.97
C VAL A 101 11.03 -0.41 23.32
N GLY A 102 9.79 -0.49 23.81
CA GLY A 102 8.62 0.20 23.29
C GLY A 102 7.82 -0.64 22.28
N PHE A 103 6.48 -0.57 22.39
CA PHE A 103 5.54 -1.28 21.51
C PHE A 103 4.71 -0.31 20.65
N GLY A 104 5.31 0.79 20.23
CA GLY A 104 4.78 1.65 19.18
C GLY A 104 4.88 0.98 17.79
N PRO A 105 4.51 1.68 16.70
CA PRO A 105 4.53 1.10 15.35
C PRO A 105 5.86 0.44 14.97
N ALA A 106 6.98 1.07 15.28
CA ALA A 106 8.30 0.50 15.01
C ALA A 106 8.55 -0.77 15.82
N GLY A 107 8.21 -0.78 17.12
CA GLY A 107 8.36 -1.96 17.99
C GLY A 107 7.48 -3.13 17.57
N MET A 108 6.24 -2.85 17.15
CA MET A 108 5.33 -3.87 16.63
C MET A 108 5.87 -4.54 15.37
N PHE A 109 6.34 -3.76 14.40
CA PHE A 109 6.94 -4.31 13.17
C PHE A 109 8.27 -5.02 13.44
N ALA A 110 9.11 -4.50 14.34
CA ALA A 110 10.33 -5.19 14.76
C ALA A 110 10.00 -6.56 15.39
N ALA A 111 9.02 -6.62 16.29
CA ALA A 111 8.56 -7.86 16.91
C ALA A 111 8.05 -8.85 15.85
N LEU A 112 7.23 -8.38 14.90
CA LEU A 112 6.70 -9.19 13.81
C LEU A 112 7.84 -9.79 12.96
N VAL A 113 8.74 -8.95 12.45
CA VAL A 113 9.83 -9.39 11.56
C VAL A 113 10.77 -10.35 12.29
N LEU A 114 11.16 -10.07 13.54
CA LEU A 114 12.01 -10.96 14.31
C LEU A 114 11.32 -12.30 14.60
N SER A 115 10.02 -12.29 14.89
CA SER A 115 9.23 -13.51 15.08
C SER A 115 9.14 -14.35 13.81
N MET A 116 8.89 -13.70 12.66
CA MET A 116 8.88 -14.37 11.35
C MET A 116 10.25 -14.93 10.96
N ALA A 117 11.34 -14.36 11.47
CA ALA A 117 12.69 -14.86 11.33
C ALA A 117 13.02 -16.00 12.33
N GLY A 118 12.05 -16.52 13.06
CA GLY A 118 12.24 -17.60 14.05
C GLY A 118 12.87 -17.17 15.37
N LEU A 119 13.11 -15.86 15.55
CA LEU A 119 13.58 -15.31 16.81
C LEU A 119 12.39 -15.08 17.75
N ARG A 120 12.62 -15.18 19.06
CA ARG A 120 11.58 -14.95 20.09
C ARG A 120 11.86 -13.63 20.80
N PRO A 121 11.51 -12.46 20.22
CA PRO A 121 11.83 -11.17 20.82
C PRO A 121 11.12 -11.02 22.17
N LEU A 122 11.78 -10.32 23.12
CA LEU A 122 11.17 -9.82 24.31
C LEU A 122 10.81 -8.35 24.11
N VAL A 123 9.54 -8.01 24.29
CA VAL A 123 9.06 -6.63 24.13
C VAL A 123 8.85 -6.04 25.53
N LEU A 124 9.45 -4.89 25.77
CA LEU A 124 9.27 -4.09 26.97
C LEU A 124 8.46 -2.85 26.59
N GLU A 125 7.25 -2.73 27.17
CA GLU A 125 6.36 -1.58 26.96
C GLU A 125 6.11 -0.88 28.31
N ARG A 126 6.23 0.44 28.29
CA ARG A 126 6.01 1.28 29.47
C ARG A 126 4.52 1.57 29.71
N GLY A 127 3.75 1.64 28.61
CA GLY A 127 2.33 2.00 28.66
C GLY A 127 1.48 0.89 29.28
N GLN A 128 0.27 1.28 29.66
CA GLN A 128 -0.75 0.35 30.17
C GLN A 128 -1.22 -0.59 29.05
N ASP A 129 -1.91 -1.66 29.46
CA ASP A 129 -2.55 -2.57 28.52
C ASP A 129 -3.63 -1.88 27.65
N ALA A 130 -4.05 -2.56 26.58
CA ALA A 130 -4.99 -2.02 25.60
C ALA A 130 -6.34 -1.61 26.22
N LYS A 131 -6.81 -2.35 27.26
CA LYS A 131 -8.07 -2.05 27.96
C LYS A 131 -7.99 -0.75 28.74
N ALA A 132 -6.96 -0.62 29.57
CA ALA A 132 -6.74 0.55 30.39
C ALA A 132 -6.48 1.79 29.53
N ARG A 133 -5.67 1.64 28.47
CA ARG A 133 -5.44 2.71 27.50
C ARG A 133 -6.72 3.14 26.78
N HIS A 134 -7.57 2.20 26.38
CA HIS A 134 -8.86 2.52 25.77
C HIS A 134 -9.77 3.31 26.72
N ALA A 135 -9.84 2.91 27.99
CA ALA A 135 -10.61 3.64 29.01
C ALA A 135 -10.09 5.07 29.21
N ALA A 136 -8.76 5.24 29.29
CA ALA A 136 -8.14 6.57 29.41
C ALA A 136 -8.43 7.47 28.19
N VAL A 137 -8.41 6.92 26.98
CA VAL A 137 -8.77 7.67 25.75
C VAL A 137 -10.24 8.08 25.75
N LEU A 138 -11.15 7.20 26.17
CA LEU A 138 -12.56 7.54 26.28
C LEU A 138 -12.80 8.64 27.33
N GLU A 139 -12.09 8.59 28.44
CA GLU A 139 -12.19 9.63 29.48
C GLU A 139 -11.62 10.96 28.99
N PHE A 140 -10.48 10.94 28.30
CA PHE A 140 -9.92 12.13 27.65
C PHE A 140 -10.92 12.78 26.68
N TRP A 141 -11.64 11.99 25.87
CA TRP A 141 -12.64 12.55 24.94
C TRP A 141 -13.85 13.18 25.66
N LYS A 142 -14.16 12.74 26.88
CA LYS A 142 -15.25 13.33 27.68
C LYS A 142 -14.81 14.59 28.43
N THR A 143 -13.62 14.56 28.99
CA THR A 143 -13.16 15.58 29.95
C THR A 143 -12.19 16.58 29.34
N GLY A 144 -11.52 16.23 28.23
CA GLY A 144 -10.42 17.01 27.65
C GLY A 144 -9.12 16.94 28.45
N THR A 145 -9.08 16.14 29.54
CA THR A 145 -7.88 15.98 30.41
C THR A 145 -7.20 14.65 30.11
N LEU A 146 -5.89 14.70 29.91
CA LEU A 146 -5.03 13.53 29.71
C LEU A 146 -4.09 13.43 30.93
N ASP A 147 -4.15 12.28 31.63
CA ASP A 147 -3.19 11.91 32.67
C ASP A 147 -1.97 11.20 32.09
#